data_65a5fb478eeff93462e1e4077f99fc86
#
_entry.id   65a5fb478eeff93462e1e4077f99fc86
#
_cell.length_a   1.000
_cell.length_b   1.000
_cell.length_c   1.000
_cell.angle_alpha   90.00
_cell.angle_beta   90.00
_cell.angle_gamma   90.00
#
_symmetry.space_group_name_H-M   'P 1'
#
loop_
_entity.id
_entity.type
_entity.pdbx_description
1 polymer ?
#
loop_
_entity_poly.entity_id
_entity_poly.type
_entity_poly.pdbx_seq_one_letter_code
_entity_poly.pdbx_strand_id
1 'polypeptide(L)'
;RCQPPSLGGSDTLTLAPAAFVGGANKVATLPGLNPPPATPIPGSIEAQSDRAESDLNDRLYEIIGQMSDHGFSSDMYWRVQDFRNNIGVVPCSAVTGEGVPDLLAVMMGLSQRYMKEEMSIDTSGPGAGTVLEVKEEQGFGTTIDVVLYDGTVREDDHIVVGGMNEPIVTDVRALLQPRPLAEIRTESRFETVDEVVAAAGIKIAAPGLDDAMAGAPARVVRARGEASVIEAVEAELAQFEVETAEEGVVVKADTLGSLEAIADALADAEVPIVRAEVGDVAPRDIAVADTANESR
;
A
#
# COMPACT_ATOMS: atom_id res chain seq x y z
N ARG A 1 -2.36 -6.41 -8.74
CA ARG A 1 -2.26 -7.89 -8.63
C ARG A 1 -1.79 -8.17 -7.22
N CYS A 2 -2.60 -8.79 -6.38
CA CYS A 2 -2.14 -9.38 -5.13
C CYS A 2 -1.60 -10.76 -5.46
N GLN A 3 -0.31 -10.97 -5.28
CA GLN A 3 0.28 -12.30 -5.32
C GLN A 3 0.19 -12.95 -3.94
N PRO A 4 -0.09 -14.27 -3.86
CA PRO A 4 0.10 -14.98 -2.60
C PRO A 4 1.59 -15.05 -2.28
N PRO A 5 2.00 -15.04 -1.00
CA PRO A 5 3.39 -15.26 -0.63
C PRO A 5 3.85 -16.61 -1.18
N SER A 6 4.98 -16.63 -1.88
CA SER A 6 5.59 -17.84 -2.43
C SER A 6 5.93 -18.80 -1.29
N LEU A 7 5.23 -19.93 -1.21
CA LEU A 7 5.52 -21.04 -0.29
C LEU A 7 6.72 -21.83 -0.80
N GLY A 8 7.90 -21.31 -0.58
CA GLY A 8 9.16 -22.00 -0.81
C GLY A 8 9.94 -22.13 0.50
N GLY A 9 9.78 -23.27 1.18
CA GLY A 9 10.52 -23.58 2.41
C GLY A 9 9.62 -24.11 3.50
N SER A 10 9.93 -25.29 4.03
CA SER A 10 9.17 -26.09 4.98
C SER A 10 9.13 -25.50 6.41
N ASP A 11 8.82 -24.23 6.54
CA ASP A 11 8.40 -23.66 7.81
C ASP A 11 6.98 -23.15 7.63
N THR A 12 6.05 -23.86 8.28
CA THR A 12 4.66 -23.46 8.42
C THR A 12 4.62 -22.12 9.18
N LEU A 13 4.82 -21.03 8.48
CA LEU A 13 4.30 -19.74 8.91
C LEU A 13 2.78 -19.92 8.98
N THR A 14 2.29 -20.13 10.20
CA THR A 14 0.88 -19.96 10.53
C THR A 14 0.60 -18.47 10.30
N LEU A 15 0.35 -18.09 9.05
CA LEU A 15 -0.30 -16.84 8.74
C LEU A 15 -1.59 -16.84 9.55
N ALA A 16 -1.69 -15.95 10.52
CA ALA A 16 -2.96 -15.64 11.15
C ALA A 16 -3.98 -15.50 10.01
N PRO A 17 -5.21 -16.03 10.15
CA PRO A 17 -6.17 -16.07 9.06
C PRO A 17 -6.55 -14.64 8.68
N ALA A 18 -5.79 -14.07 7.76
CA ALA A 18 -6.07 -12.76 7.21
C ALA A 18 -7.33 -12.88 6.35
N ALA A 19 -8.37 -12.16 6.72
CA ALA A 19 -9.56 -12.06 5.89
C ALA A 19 -9.30 -11.04 4.78
N PHE A 20 -9.40 -11.47 3.54
CA PHE A 20 -9.18 -10.62 2.37
C PHE A 20 -10.51 -10.18 1.74
N VAL A 21 -10.55 -8.95 1.24
CA VAL A 21 -11.62 -8.43 0.40
C VAL A 21 -11.03 -7.78 -0.85
N GLY A 22 -11.58 -8.10 -2.00
CA GLY A 22 -11.17 -7.53 -3.30
C GLY A 22 -12.20 -6.51 -3.78
N GLY A 23 -11.77 -5.26 -4.04
CA GLY A 23 -12.61 -4.25 -4.70
C GLY A 23 -12.51 -4.36 -6.23
N ALA A 24 -13.56 -4.82 -6.92
CA ALA A 24 -13.66 -4.81 -8.37
C ALA A 24 -14.10 -3.42 -8.87
N ASN A 25 -13.14 -2.56 -9.16
CA ASN A 25 -13.41 -1.18 -9.59
C ASN A 25 -13.83 -1.07 -11.05
N LYS A 26 -14.39 0.11 -11.42
CA LYS A 26 -14.86 0.52 -12.76
C LYS A 26 -16.20 -0.08 -13.19
N VAL A 27 -17.06 -0.48 -12.27
CA VAL A 27 -18.43 -0.95 -12.60
C VAL A 27 -19.19 0.09 -13.43
N ALA A 28 -19.04 1.39 -13.15
CA ALA A 28 -19.67 2.47 -13.90
C ALA A 28 -19.27 2.57 -15.39
N THR A 29 -18.23 1.85 -15.83
CA THR A 29 -17.84 1.81 -17.26
C THR A 29 -18.59 0.76 -18.07
N LEU A 30 -19.41 -0.06 -17.44
CA LEU A 30 -20.22 -1.07 -18.13
C LEU A 30 -21.34 -0.42 -18.93
N PRO A 31 -21.51 -0.79 -20.22
CA PRO A 31 -22.54 -0.22 -21.06
C PRO A 31 -23.95 -0.52 -20.51
N GLY A 32 -24.78 0.52 -20.39
CA GLY A 32 -26.16 0.37 -19.96
C GLY A 32 -26.39 0.33 -18.45
N LEU A 33 -25.34 0.37 -17.65
CA LEU A 33 -25.46 0.59 -16.22
C LEU A 33 -25.70 2.09 -15.94
N ASN A 34 -26.79 2.37 -15.21
CA ASN A 34 -27.13 3.71 -14.71
C ASN A 34 -27.31 3.66 -13.20
N PRO A 35 -26.22 3.53 -12.43
CA PRO A 35 -26.33 3.42 -10.99
C PRO A 35 -26.73 4.75 -10.35
N PRO A 36 -27.61 4.72 -9.35
CA PRO A 36 -27.77 5.86 -8.44
C PRO A 36 -26.46 6.10 -7.69
N PRO A 37 -26.00 7.36 -7.49
CA PRO A 37 -24.77 7.64 -6.79
C PRO A 37 -24.75 7.04 -5.38
N ALA A 38 -23.58 6.48 -4.97
CA ALA A 38 -23.32 5.95 -3.63
C ALA A 38 -24.36 4.92 -3.13
N THR A 39 -24.90 4.10 -4.03
CA THR A 39 -25.90 3.08 -3.69
C THR A 39 -25.21 1.73 -3.43
N PRO A 40 -25.68 0.93 -2.45
CA PRO A 40 -25.25 -0.45 -2.29
C PRO A 40 -25.51 -1.30 -3.53
N ILE A 41 -24.56 -2.19 -3.85
CA ILE A 41 -24.61 -2.98 -5.08
C ILE A 41 -25.86 -3.82 -5.25
N PRO A 42 -26.37 -4.57 -4.26
CA PRO A 42 -27.58 -5.36 -4.45
C PRO A 42 -28.77 -4.53 -4.91
N GLY A 43 -29.00 -3.37 -4.28
CA GLY A 43 -30.07 -2.46 -4.68
C GLY A 43 -29.84 -1.76 -6.01
N SER A 44 -28.57 -1.53 -6.36
CA SER A 44 -28.20 -0.98 -7.67
C SER A 44 -28.47 -1.98 -8.79
N ILE A 45 -28.14 -3.24 -8.60
CA ILE A 45 -28.36 -4.32 -9.59
C ILE A 45 -29.86 -4.50 -9.84
N GLU A 46 -30.68 -4.58 -8.80
CA GLU A 46 -32.13 -4.73 -8.91
C GLU A 46 -32.80 -3.60 -9.72
N ALA A 47 -32.20 -2.44 -9.77
CA ALA A 47 -32.68 -1.27 -10.51
C ALA A 47 -32.25 -1.25 -11.99
N GLN A 48 -31.38 -2.18 -12.41
CA GLN A 48 -30.87 -2.23 -13.79
C GLN A 48 -31.73 -3.11 -14.71
N SER A 49 -31.40 -3.06 -16.01
CA SER A 49 -32.00 -4.00 -16.97
C SER A 49 -31.35 -5.38 -16.86
N ASP A 50 -32.09 -6.45 -17.19
CA ASP A 50 -31.60 -7.84 -17.21
C ASP A 50 -30.28 -7.99 -17.99
N ARG A 51 -30.10 -7.22 -19.06
CA ARG A 51 -28.91 -7.23 -19.87
C ARG A 51 -27.69 -6.65 -19.10
N ALA A 52 -27.88 -5.52 -18.44
CA ALA A 52 -26.81 -4.88 -17.66
C ALA A 52 -26.41 -5.74 -16.45
N GLU A 53 -27.36 -6.40 -15.83
CA GLU A 53 -27.10 -7.38 -14.78
C GLU A 53 -26.31 -8.59 -15.30
N SER A 54 -26.68 -9.13 -16.48
CA SER A 54 -25.94 -10.23 -17.11
C SER A 54 -24.50 -9.82 -17.43
N ASP A 55 -24.32 -8.68 -18.09
CA ASP A 55 -22.99 -8.16 -18.46
C ASP A 55 -22.11 -7.92 -17.23
N LEU A 56 -22.67 -7.45 -16.11
CA LEU A 56 -21.96 -7.30 -14.83
C LEU A 56 -21.55 -8.65 -14.26
N ASN A 57 -22.49 -9.59 -14.20
CA ASN A 57 -22.22 -10.93 -13.69
C ASN A 57 -21.13 -11.64 -14.49
N ASP A 58 -21.16 -11.56 -15.82
CA ASP A 58 -20.15 -12.16 -16.70
C ASP A 58 -18.74 -11.61 -16.38
N ARG A 59 -18.62 -10.29 -16.19
CA ARG A 59 -17.34 -9.66 -15.82
C ARG A 59 -16.86 -10.04 -14.42
N LEU A 60 -17.77 -10.15 -13.45
CA LEU A 60 -17.43 -10.59 -12.11
C LEU A 60 -16.96 -12.05 -12.09
N TYR A 61 -17.62 -12.94 -12.84
CA TYR A 61 -17.17 -14.31 -12.96
C TYR A 61 -15.84 -14.45 -13.71
N GLU A 62 -15.54 -13.58 -14.67
CA GLU A 62 -14.22 -13.50 -15.30
C GLU A 62 -13.13 -13.18 -14.27
N ILE A 63 -13.36 -12.19 -13.39
CA ILE A 63 -12.43 -11.82 -12.31
C ILE A 63 -12.26 -13.00 -11.33
N ILE A 64 -13.35 -13.63 -10.91
CA ILE A 64 -13.34 -14.78 -9.99
C ILE A 64 -12.55 -15.95 -10.64
N GLY A 65 -12.72 -16.19 -11.94
CA GLY A 65 -11.96 -17.17 -12.67
C GLY A 65 -10.47 -16.88 -12.67
N GLN A 66 -10.06 -15.64 -12.97
CA GLN A 66 -8.66 -15.22 -12.91
C GLN A 66 -8.06 -15.37 -11.51
N MET A 67 -8.82 -15.04 -10.46
CA MET A 67 -8.37 -15.27 -9.09
C MET A 67 -8.18 -16.75 -8.78
N SER A 68 -9.08 -17.60 -9.29
CA SER A 68 -8.97 -19.06 -9.15
C SER A 68 -7.74 -19.63 -9.86
N ASP A 69 -7.39 -19.12 -11.04
CA ASP A 69 -6.18 -19.51 -11.79
C ASP A 69 -4.90 -19.21 -11.01
N HIS A 70 -4.93 -18.20 -10.12
CA HIS A 70 -3.87 -17.85 -9.19
C HIS A 70 -4.00 -18.54 -7.82
N GLY A 71 -4.87 -19.54 -7.68
CA GLY A 71 -5.02 -20.33 -6.44
C GLY A 71 -5.88 -19.68 -5.35
N PHE A 72 -6.55 -18.56 -5.63
CA PHE A 72 -7.44 -17.91 -4.67
C PHE A 72 -8.88 -18.41 -4.82
N SER A 73 -9.47 -18.90 -3.73
CA SER A 73 -10.92 -19.11 -3.66
C SER A 73 -11.62 -17.76 -3.43
N SER A 74 -12.51 -17.38 -4.32
CA SER A 74 -13.24 -16.11 -4.25
C SER A 74 -14.67 -16.25 -4.74
N ASP A 75 -15.56 -15.39 -4.24
CA ASP A 75 -16.93 -15.24 -4.71
C ASP A 75 -17.42 -13.81 -4.43
N MET A 76 -18.57 -13.46 -4.95
CA MET A 76 -19.21 -12.18 -4.64
C MET A 76 -19.46 -12.05 -3.14
N TYR A 77 -19.13 -10.89 -2.55
CA TYR A 77 -19.13 -10.69 -1.08
C TYR A 77 -20.45 -11.09 -0.40
N TRP A 78 -21.58 -10.95 -1.07
CA TRP A 78 -22.90 -11.34 -0.53
C TRP A 78 -23.17 -12.84 -0.58
N ARG A 79 -22.32 -13.64 -1.22
CA ARG A 79 -22.39 -15.11 -1.26
C ARG A 79 -21.37 -15.76 -0.33
N VAL A 80 -20.30 -15.06 0.01
CA VAL A 80 -19.26 -15.58 0.89
C VAL A 80 -19.79 -15.76 2.31
N GLN A 81 -19.75 -16.99 2.81
CA GLN A 81 -20.14 -17.31 4.19
C GLN A 81 -18.93 -17.36 5.13
N ASP A 82 -17.77 -17.74 4.63
CA ASP A 82 -16.53 -17.85 5.37
C ASP A 82 -15.42 -17.06 4.67
N PHE A 83 -15.17 -15.87 5.17
CA PHE A 83 -14.13 -14.97 4.67
C PHE A 83 -12.68 -15.38 5.07
N ARG A 84 -12.50 -16.42 5.87
CA ARG A 84 -11.17 -16.95 6.17
C ARG A 84 -10.60 -17.75 5.01
N ASN A 85 -11.48 -18.42 4.27
CA ASN A 85 -11.11 -19.31 3.18
C ASN A 85 -11.51 -18.79 1.80
N ASN A 86 -12.31 -17.72 1.75
CA ASN A 86 -12.80 -17.16 0.49
C ASN A 86 -12.68 -15.64 0.49
N ILE A 87 -12.17 -15.10 -0.58
CA ILE A 87 -12.06 -13.66 -0.81
C ILE A 87 -13.42 -13.13 -1.28
N GLY A 88 -13.98 -12.15 -0.56
CA GLY A 88 -15.20 -11.48 -0.99
C GLY A 88 -14.89 -10.42 -2.04
N VAL A 89 -15.40 -10.60 -3.27
CA VAL A 89 -15.29 -9.61 -4.34
C VAL A 89 -16.43 -8.61 -4.24
N VAL A 90 -16.08 -7.33 -4.08
CA VAL A 90 -17.04 -6.21 -3.98
C VAL A 90 -16.95 -5.37 -5.25
N PRO A 91 -17.98 -5.41 -6.12
CA PRO A 91 -18.05 -4.51 -7.26
C PRO A 91 -18.19 -3.06 -6.78
N CYS A 92 -17.43 -2.14 -7.36
CA CYS A 92 -17.50 -0.74 -6.97
C CYS A 92 -17.10 0.21 -8.10
N SER A 93 -17.38 1.49 -7.92
CA SER A 93 -16.93 2.57 -8.80
C SER A 93 -16.38 3.72 -7.99
N ALA A 94 -15.09 4.00 -8.12
CA ALA A 94 -14.47 5.16 -7.49
C ALA A 94 -14.97 6.51 -8.07
N VAL A 95 -15.57 6.50 -9.26
CA VAL A 95 -16.10 7.71 -9.91
C VAL A 95 -17.49 8.07 -9.42
N THR A 96 -18.38 7.08 -9.32
CA THR A 96 -19.79 7.30 -8.91
C THR A 96 -20.03 7.05 -7.43
N GLY A 97 -19.10 6.37 -6.75
CA GLY A 97 -19.25 5.95 -5.36
C GLY A 97 -20.16 4.72 -5.17
N GLU A 98 -20.67 4.13 -6.25
CA GLU A 98 -21.45 2.90 -6.20
C GLU A 98 -20.64 1.75 -5.61
N GLY A 99 -21.23 0.95 -4.73
CA GLY A 99 -20.59 -0.18 -4.05
C GLY A 99 -19.50 0.19 -3.03
N VAL A 100 -19.11 1.47 -2.94
CA VAL A 100 -18.16 1.93 -1.91
C VAL A 100 -18.72 1.73 -0.49
N PRO A 101 -20.02 2.00 -0.22
CA PRO A 101 -20.61 1.67 1.08
C PRO A 101 -20.51 0.18 1.43
N ASP A 102 -20.71 -0.71 0.45
CA ASP A 102 -20.57 -2.16 0.65
C ASP A 102 -19.13 -2.56 0.97
N LEU A 103 -18.16 -2.02 0.21
CA LEU A 103 -16.75 -2.26 0.44
C LEU A 103 -16.35 -1.84 1.87
N LEU A 104 -16.74 -0.65 2.29
CA LEU A 104 -16.47 -0.15 3.64
C LEU A 104 -17.16 -1.00 4.72
N ALA A 105 -18.41 -1.39 4.50
CA ALA A 105 -19.15 -2.24 5.44
C ALA A 105 -18.51 -3.62 5.60
N VAL A 106 -18.08 -4.25 4.49
CA VAL A 106 -17.38 -5.54 4.52
C VAL A 106 -16.03 -5.39 5.22
N MET A 107 -15.23 -4.39 4.88
CA MET A 107 -13.94 -4.12 5.53
C MET A 107 -14.08 -3.93 7.04
N MET A 108 -15.03 -3.08 7.46
CA MET A 108 -15.29 -2.86 8.89
C MET A 108 -15.77 -4.12 9.60
N GLY A 109 -16.66 -4.88 8.96
CA GLY A 109 -17.18 -6.14 9.52
C GLY A 109 -16.07 -7.19 9.69
N LEU A 110 -15.19 -7.32 8.72
CA LEU A 110 -14.04 -8.23 8.79
C LEU A 110 -13.05 -7.80 9.86
N SER A 111 -12.69 -6.52 9.90
CA SER A 111 -11.81 -5.96 10.92
C SER A 111 -12.35 -6.20 12.33
N GLN A 112 -13.61 -5.91 12.57
CA GLN A 112 -14.23 -6.14 13.88
C GLN A 112 -14.33 -7.61 14.28
N ARG A 113 -14.45 -8.51 13.32
CA ARG A 113 -14.64 -9.94 13.58
C ARG A 113 -13.32 -10.70 13.75
N TYR A 114 -12.31 -10.38 12.93
CA TYR A 114 -11.09 -11.17 12.79
C TYR A 114 -9.82 -10.49 13.32
N MET A 115 -9.80 -9.16 13.45
CA MET A 115 -8.60 -8.40 13.79
C MET A 115 -8.70 -7.69 15.15
N LYS A 116 -9.62 -8.08 16.02
CA LYS A 116 -9.84 -7.40 17.31
C LYS A 116 -8.60 -7.35 18.22
N GLU A 117 -7.77 -8.39 18.18
CA GLU A 117 -6.56 -8.50 19.00
C GLU A 117 -5.37 -7.81 18.34
N GLU A 118 -5.33 -7.78 17.02
CA GLU A 118 -4.25 -7.20 16.22
C GLU A 118 -4.45 -5.68 15.99
N MET A 119 -5.67 -5.18 16.07
CA MET A 119 -6.02 -3.76 15.92
C MET A 119 -6.04 -2.99 17.24
N SER A 120 -5.33 -3.46 18.27
CA SER A 120 -5.13 -2.65 19.47
C SER A 120 -4.11 -1.54 19.17
N ILE A 121 -4.59 -0.33 18.90
CA ILE A 121 -3.74 0.84 18.72
C ILE A 121 -3.29 1.32 20.09
N ASP A 122 -1.99 1.35 20.35
CA ASP A 122 -1.44 2.01 21.53
C ASP A 122 -1.15 3.48 21.22
N THR A 123 -2.13 4.32 21.43
CA THR A 123 -2.01 5.76 21.17
C THR A 123 -1.00 6.48 22.08
N SER A 124 -0.53 5.84 23.14
CA SER A 124 0.44 6.41 24.10
C SER A 124 1.90 6.07 23.77
N GLY A 125 2.10 5.09 22.89
CA GLY A 125 3.41 4.64 22.45
C GLY A 125 4.08 5.57 21.42
N PRO A 126 5.35 5.29 21.07
CA PRO A 126 6.03 5.98 19.98
C PRO A 126 5.35 5.65 18.63
N GLY A 127 5.27 6.64 17.76
CA GLY A 127 4.59 6.52 16.47
C GLY A 127 5.23 5.46 15.56
N ALA A 128 4.37 4.64 14.92
CA ALA A 128 4.76 3.70 13.89
C ALA A 128 3.89 3.89 12.65
N GLY A 129 4.51 3.95 11.50
CA GLY A 129 3.83 4.22 10.22
C GLY A 129 4.60 3.67 9.02
N THR A 130 4.00 3.84 7.85
CA THR A 130 4.60 3.50 6.57
C THR A 130 4.56 4.71 5.65
N VAL A 131 5.66 4.95 4.95
CA VAL A 131 5.78 6.03 3.95
C VAL A 131 4.95 5.66 2.72
N LEU A 132 4.02 6.53 2.33
CA LEU A 132 3.23 6.36 1.11
C LEU A 132 3.91 7.00 -0.09
N GLU A 133 4.49 8.18 0.13
CA GLU A 133 5.03 9.00 -0.94
C GLU A 133 6.12 9.94 -0.39
N VAL A 134 7.11 10.22 -1.22
CA VAL A 134 8.17 11.21 -0.94
C VAL A 134 7.99 12.36 -1.93
N LYS A 135 7.86 13.58 -1.45
CA LYS A 135 7.62 14.77 -2.27
C LYS A 135 8.42 15.97 -1.80
N GLU A 136 8.81 16.81 -2.75
CA GLU A 136 9.29 18.13 -2.44
C GLU A 136 8.11 19.09 -2.25
N GLU A 137 8.04 19.76 -1.09
CA GLU A 137 6.96 20.68 -0.74
C GLU A 137 7.50 22.10 -0.59
N GLN A 138 6.87 23.07 -1.23
CA GLN A 138 7.33 24.46 -1.22
C GLN A 138 7.36 25.02 0.22
N GLY A 139 8.53 25.45 0.66
CA GLY A 139 8.75 26.00 2.00
C GLY A 139 9.10 24.98 3.08
N PHE A 140 8.96 23.69 2.82
CA PHE A 140 9.29 22.61 3.76
C PHE A 140 10.45 21.73 3.29
N GLY A 141 10.82 21.78 1.99
CA GLY A 141 11.80 20.88 1.38
C GLY A 141 11.20 19.50 1.14
N THR A 142 12.03 18.47 1.19
CA THR A 142 11.55 17.09 1.03
C THR A 142 10.72 16.66 2.23
N THR A 143 9.54 16.14 1.95
CA THR A 143 8.54 15.66 2.91
C THR A 143 8.13 14.24 2.58
N ILE A 144 7.68 13.50 3.58
CA ILE A 144 7.09 12.16 3.42
C ILE A 144 5.62 12.19 3.84
N ASP A 145 4.78 11.58 3.02
CA ASP A 145 3.40 11.26 3.38
C ASP A 145 3.38 9.90 4.08
N VAL A 146 2.88 9.85 5.30
CA VAL A 146 2.92 8.65 6.16
C VAL A 146 1.52 8.27 6.61
N VAL A 147 1.19 6.97 6.56
CA VAL A 147 0.08 6.40 7.32
C VAL A 147 0.61 6.00 8.68
N LEU A 148 0.22 6.74 9.70
CA LEU A 148 0.51 6.43 11.09
C LEU A 148 -0.54 5.43 11.57
N TYR A 149 -0.15 4.19 11.82
CA TYR A 149 -1.06 3.12 12.22
C TYR A 149 -0.98 2.78 13.72
N ASP A 150 0.07 3.20 14.42
CA ASP A 150 0.22 3.01 15.85
C ASP A 150 0.94 4.19 16.49
N GLY A 151 0.70 4.44 17.77
CA GLY A 151 1.37 5.44 18.57
C GLY A 151 1.02 6.89 18.24
N THR A 152 1.95 7.76 18.57
CA THR A 152 1.85 9.21 18.41
C THR A 152 3.16 9.77 17.90
N VAL A 153 3.10 10.78 17.03
CA VAL A 153 4.23 11.56 16.54
C VAL A 153 4.01 13.04 16.89
N ARG A 154 5.09 13.72 17.33
CA ARG A 154 5.10 15.14 17.69
C ARG A 154 6.15 15.91 16.92
N GLU A 155 5.97 17.22 16.86
CA GLU A 155 7.06 18.13 16.46
C GLU A 155 8.25 17.93 17.39
N ASP A 156 9.46 18.01 16.86
CA ASP A 156 10.75 17.74 17.54
C ASP A 156 11.02 16.26 17.92
N ASP A 157 10.11 15.32 17.62
CA ASP A 157 10.41 13.91 17.81
C ASP A 157 11.54 13.45 16.86
N HIS A 158 12.33 12.49 17.35
CA HIS A 158 13.28 11.78 16.50
C HIS A 158 12.58 10.66 15.74
N ILE A 159 12.87 10.54 14.45
CA ILE A 159 12.32 9.46 13.61
C ILE A 159 13.44 8.69 12.90
N VAL A 160 13.18 7.41 12.69
CA VAL A 160 13.94 6.52 11.80
C VAL A 160 13.05 6.18 10.63
N VAL A 161 13.50 6.46 9.42
CA VAL A 161 12.77 6.20 8.17
C VAL A 161 13.62 5.32 7.27
N GLY A 162 13.02 4.36 6.60
CA GLY A 162 13.74 3.54 5.64
C GLY A 162 14.21 4.36 4.43
N GLY A 163 15.50 4.30 4.16
CA GLY A 163 16.17 4.99 3.07
C GLY A 163 16.75 4.03 2.04
N MET A 164 17.16 4.55 0.87
CA MET A 164 17.67 3.76 -0.27
C MET A 164 18.94 2.96 0.04
N ASN A 165 19.81 3.45 0.92
CA ASN A 165 21.08 2.78 1.23
C ASN A 165 21.13 2.36 2.70
N GLU A 166 20.68 3.23 3.58
CA GLU A 166 20.69 3.04 5.03
C GLU A 166 19.49 3.78 5.66
N PRO A 167 19.03 3.38 6.85
CA PRO A 167 17.97 4.09 7.54
C PRO A 167 18.35 5.55 7.84
N ILE A 168 17.42 6.45 7.58
CA ILE A 168 17.56 7.88 7.83
C ILE A 168 17.12 8.17 9.25
N VAL A 169 18.03 8.70 10.07
CA VAL A 169 17.73 9.18 11.43
C VAL A 169 17.68 10.70 11.42
N THR A 170 16.49 11.26 11.68
CA THR A 170 16.26 12.70 11.57
C THR A 170 15.27 13.20 12.63
N ASP A 171 15.10 14.53 12.70
CA ASP A 171 14.21 15.19 13.65
C ASP A 171 13.03 15.81 12.90
N VAL A 172 11.82 15.56 13.38
CA VAL A 172 10.59 16.14 12.84
C VAL A 172 10.62 17.66 13.01
N ARG A 173 10.52 18.40 11.91
CA ARG A 173 10.46 19.88 11.92
C ARG A 173 9.04 20.42 11.86
N ALA A 174 8.17 19.71 11.17
CA ALA A 174 6.77 20.10 11.07
C ALA A 174 5.92 18.88 10.73
N LEU A 175 4.73 18.87 11.29
CA LEU A 175 3.66 17.94 10.99
C LEU A 175 2.54 18.66 10.27
N LEU A 176 2.14 18.14 9.12
CA LEU A 176 1.12 18.74 8.27
C LEU A 176 -0.04 17.77 8.10
N GLN A 177 -1.24 18.20 8.47
CA GLN A 177 -2.44 17.40 8.35
C GLN A 177 -3.36 17.96 7.25
N PRO A 178 -3.97 17.10 6.39
CA PRO A 178 -4.94 17.57 5.40
C PRO A 178 -6.14 18.22 6.09
N ARG A 179 -6.54 19.40 5.61
CA ARG A 179 -7.76 20.04 6.09
C ARG A 179 -9.01 19.29 5.63
N PRO A 180 -10.10 19.30 6.42
CA PRO A 180 -11.38 18.73 6.01
C PRO A 180 -11.84 19.29 4.66
N LEU A 181 -12.40 18.45 3.79
CA LEU A 181 -12.82 18.81 2.42
C LEU A 181 -13.78 20.00 2.33
N ALA A 182 -14.48 20.33 3.41
CA ALA A 182 -15.37 21.50 3.47
C ALA A 182 -14.65 22.87 3.43
N GLU A 183 -13.34 22.89 3.72
CA GLU A 183 -12.54 24.12 3.86
C GLU A 183 -11.58 24.38 2.68
N ILE A 184 -11.62 23.57 1.61
CA ILE A 184 -10.71 23.65 0.44
C ILE A 184 -10.82 24.98 -0.35
N ARG A 185 -11.56 25.97 0.13
CA ARG A 185 -11.60 27.31 -0.46
C ARG A 185 -10.45 28.23 -0.04
N THR A 186 -9.59 27.79 0.88
CA THR A 186 -8.39 28.49 1.35
C THR A 186 -7.15 28.02 0.58
N GLU A 187 -6.17 28.90 0.40
CA GLU A 187 -4.95 28.66 -0.40
C GLU A 187 -4.07 27.51 0.12
N SER A 188 -4.22 27.11 1.39
CA SER A 188 -3.45 26.03 1.99
C SER A 188 -4.31 24.77 2.16
N ARG A 189 -3.88 23.67 1.53
CA ARG A 189 -4.50 22.33 1.64
C ARG A 189 -4.17 21.65 2.95
N PHE A 190 -3.13 22.09 3.66
CA PHE A 190 -2.61 21.50 4.88
C PHE A 190 -2.62 22.55 6.00
N GLU A 191 -2.74 22.07 7.24
CA GLU A 191 -2.50 22.83 8.46
C GLU A 191 -1.36 22.20 9.25
N THR A 192 -0.54 23.03 9.88
CA THR A 192 0.50 22.57 10.78
C THR A 192 -0.13 22.20 12.13
N VAL A 193 0.26 21.04 12.67
CA VAL A 193 -0.20 20.52 13.95
C VAL A 193 1.00 20.12 14.82
N ASP A 194 0.87 20.21 16.13
CA ASP A 194 1.95 19.89 17.06
C ASP A 194 2.06 18.38 17.31
N GLU A 195 0.94 17.65 17.18
CA GLU A 195 0.84 16.23 17.49
C GLU A 195 -0.16 15.54 16.58
N VAL A 196 0.15 14.30 16.18
CA VAL A 196 -0.80 13.41 15.49
C VAL A 196 -0.78 12.04 16.13
N VAL A 197 -1.97 11.53 16.38
CA VAL A 197 -2.23 10.23 17.01
C VAL A 197 -2.75 9.25 15.96
N ALA A 198 -2.34 7.99 16.04
CA ALA A 198 -2.84 6.93 15.16
C ALA A 198 -4.37 6.70 15.36
N ALA A 199 -5.11 6.27 14.33
CA ALA A 199 -4.70 6.05 12.95
C ALA A 199 -4.95 7.31 12.11
N ALA A 200 -3.92 7.81 11.46
CA ALA A 200 -4.04 9.05 10.69
C ALA A 200 -3.07 9.09 9.50
N GLY A 201 -3.47 9.82 8.46
CA GLY A 201 -2.56 10.24 7.39
C GLY A 201 -1.90 11.56 7.77
N ILE A 202 -0.60 11.66 7.60
CA ILE A 202 0.19 12.82 7.98
C ILE A 202 1.33 13.05 6.97
N LYS A 203 1.64 14.31 6.73
CA LYS A 203 2.85 14.71 6.02
C LYS A 203 3.89 15.18 7.03
N ILE A 204 5.08 14.59 6.99
CA ILE A 204 6.20 14.91 7.88
C ILE A 204 7.27 15.65 7.08
N ALA A 205 7.67 16.81 7.58
CA ALA A 205 8.82 17.54 7.10
C ALA A 205 10.01 17.33 8.05
N ALA A 206 11.14 16.88 7.52
CA ALA A 206 12.37 16.69 8.29
C ALA A 206 13.59 16.81 7.37
N PRO A 207 14.80 17.09 7.91
CA PRO A 207 16.02 17.16 7.11
C PRO A 207 16.45 15.79 6.60
N GLY A 208 17.01 15.75 5.39
CA GLY A 208 17.67 14.55 4.85
C GLY A 208 16.70 13.44 4.42
N LEU A 209 15.45 13.77 4.13
CA LEU A 209 14.45 12.81 3.62
C LEU A 209 14.58 12.57 2.10
N ASP A 210 15.59 13.12 1.44
CA ASP A 210 15.75 13.01 -0.02
C ASP A 210 15.96 11.56 -0.49
N ASP A 211 16.56 10.74 0.36
CA ASP A 211 16.80 9.31 0.13
C ASP A 211 15.73 8.39 0.77
N ALA A 212 14.65 8.94 1.30
CA ALA A 212 13.54 8.15 1.85
C ALA A 212 12.82 7.38 0.75
N MET A 213 12.31 6.20 1.09
CA MET A 213 11.62 5.33 0.12
C MET A 213 10.13 5.24 0.40
N ALA A 214 9.33 5.33 -0.67
CA ALA A 214 7.91 5.00 -0.60
C ALA A 214 7.72 3.48 -0.37
N GLY A 215 6.85 3.13 0.57
CA GLY A 215 6.67 1.77 1.06
C GLY A 215 7.50 1.43 2.30
N ALA A 216 8.51 2.23 2.63
CA ALA A 216 9.38 1.97 3.76
C ALA A 216 8.74 2.28 5.12
N PRO A 217 9.20 1.62 6.20
CA PRO A 217 8.75 1.91 7.55
C PRO A 217 9.24 3.28 8.05
N ALA A 218 8.42 3.92 8.87
CA ALA A 218 8.77 5.11 9.64
C ALA A 218 8.46 4.87 11.12
N ARG A 219 9.42 5.12 11.99
CA ARG A 219 9.33 4.85 13.44
C ARG A 219 9.77 6.07 14.24
N VAL A 220 8.96 6.48 15.21
CA VAL A 220 9.37 7.45 16.23
C VAL A 220 10.26 6.77 17.25
N VAL A 221 11.35 7.41 17.61
CA VAL A 221 12.30 6.92 18.63
C VAL A 221 12.38 7.87 19.81
N ARG A 222 12.53 7.30 21.01
CA ARG A 222 12.64 8.10 22.24
C ARG A 222 14.00 8.77 22.41
N ALA A 223 15.03 8.16 21.85
CA ALA A 223 16.38 8.69 21.85
C ALA A 223 16.95 8.64 20.43
N ARG A 224 17.59 9.73 20.01
CA ARG A 224 18.22 9.81 18.68
C ARG A 224 19.23 8.68 18.51
N GLY A 225 19.08 7.89 17.42
CA GLY A 225 19.98 6.79 17.12
C GLY A 225 19.76 5.55 17.97
N GLU A 226 18.57 5.29 18.45
CA GLU A 226 18.20 4.05 19.16
C GLU A 226 18.47 2.84 18.27
N ALA A 227 19.56 2.11 18.56
CA ALA A 227 20.09 1.05 17.68
C ALA A 227 19.06 -0.05 17.42
N SER A 228 18.25 -0.42 18.40
CA SER A 228 17.24 -1.46 18.28
C SER A 228 16.15 -1.12 17.24
N VAL A 229 15.80 0.17 17.10
CA VAL A 229 14.80 0.62 16.14
C VAL A 229 15.42 0.71 14.74
N ILE A 230 16.68 1.15 14.64
CA ILE A 230 17.41 1.17 13.37
C ILE A 230 17.55 -0.25 12.83
N GLU A 231 18.00 -1.20 13.66
CA GLU A 231 18.11 -2.62 13.29
C GLU A 231 16.75 -3.22 12.89
N ALA A 232 15.66 -2.82 13.55
CA ALA A 232 14.32 -3.27 13.19
C ALA A 232 13.87 -2.73 11.82
N VAL A 233 14.17 -1.46 11.52
CA VAL A 233 13.88 -0.85 10.21
C VAL A 233 14.74 -1.52 9.11
N GLU A 234 16.02 -1.76 9.38
CA GLU A 234 16.90 -2.49 8.45
C GLU A 234 16.39 -3.91 8.18
N ALA A 235 16.00 -4.64 9.22
CA ALA A 235 15.46 -5.99 9.07
C ALA A 235 14.14 -6.03 8.30
N GLU A 236 13.29 -5.00 8.45
CA GLU A 236 12.05 -4.87 7.70
C GLU A 236 12.34 -4.56 6.22
N LEU A 237 13.34 -3.71 5.93
CA LEU A 237 13.78 -3.42 4.57
C LEU A 237 14.47 -4.60 3.89
N ALA A 238 15.27 -5.38 4.62
CA ALA A 238 15.96 -6.56 4.10
C ALA A 238 14.97 -7.65 3.61
N GLN A 239 13.71 -7.64 4.05
CA GLN A 239 12.68 -8.55 3.52
C GLN A 239 12.32 -8.24 2.06
N PHE A 240 12.65 -7.05 1.58
CA PHE A 240 12.41 -6.60 0.20
C PHE A 240 13.66 -6.68 -0.69
N GLU A 241 14.72 -7.35 -0.24
CA GLU A 241 15.92 -7.56 -1.07
C GLU A 241 15.59 -8.45 -2.27
N VAL A 242 15.87 -7.94 -3.46
CA VAL A 242 15.74 -8.64 -4.72
C VAL A 242 17.04 -9.42 -4.99
N GLU A 243 16.93 -10.71 -5.31
CA GLU A 243 18.09 -11.50 -5.74
C GLU A 243 18.71 -10.90 -7.00
N THR A 244 20.00 -10.62 -6.96
CA THR A 244 20.74 -10.02 -8.07
C THR A 244 21.73 -11.01 -8.67
N ALA A 245 21.96 -10.89 -9.99
CA ALA A 245 22.88 -11.71 -10.78
C ALA A 245 23.99 -10.84 -11.40
N GLU A 246 25.03 -11.48 -11.94
CA GLU A 246 26.12 -10.76 -12.65
C GLU A 246 25.67 -10.21 -14.02
N GLU A 247 24.71 -10.88 -14.67
CA GLU A 247 24.13 -10.50 -15.97
C GLU A 247 22.62 -10.37 -15.85
N GLY A 248 21.99 -9.43 -16.57
CA GLY A 248 20.54 -9.27 -16.56
C GLY A 248 20.08 -7.83 -16.80
N VAL A 249 18.92 -7.49 -16.23
CA VAL A 249 18.30 -6.17 -16.39
C VAL A 249 18.45 -5.30 -15.15
N VAL A 250 18.41 -3.98 -15.35
CA VAL A 250 18.29 -3.00 -14.27
C VAL A 250 16.81 -2.64 -14.11
N VAL A 251 16.29 -2.74 -12.90
CA VAL A 251 14.90 -2.45 -12.55
C VAL A 251 14.83 -1.21 -11.68
N LYS A 252 13.94 -0.29 -12.03
CA LYS A 252 13.57 0.87 -11.22
C LYS A 252 12.07 0.91 -11.03
N ALA A 253 11.63 1.21 -9.83
CA ALA A 253 10.21 1.33 -9.47
C ALA A 253 9.97 2.57 -8.61
N ASP A 254 8.74 2.99 -8.51
CA ASP A 254 8.32 4.15 -7.71
C ASP A 254 8.16 3.81 -6.22
N THR A 255 7.90 2.54 -5.90
CA THR A 255 7.72 2.04 -4.53
C THR A 255 8.37 0.68 -4.33
N LEU A 256 8.63 0.30 -3.07
CA LEU A 256 9.11 -1.04 -2.73
C LEU A 256 8.17 -2.15 -3.21
N GLY A 257 6.84 -1.99 -3.02
CA GLY A 257 5.88 -2.99 -3.48
C GLY A 257 5.82 -3.14 -5.01
N SER A 258 6.00 -2.04 -5.76
CA SER A 258 6.14 -2.10 -7.24
C SER A 258 7.42 -2.82 -7.64
N LEU A 259 8.52 -2.57 -6.93
CA LEU A 259 9.82 -3.21 -7.17
C LEU A 259 9.73 -4.72 -6.97
N GLU A 260 9.15 -5.16 -5.86
CA GLU A 260 8.91 -6.57 -5.54
C GLU A 260 8.03 -7.25 -6.62
N ALA A 261 6.91 -6.64 -6.97
CA ALA A 261 6.01 -7.20 -7.99
C ALA A 261 6.67 -7.33 -9.38
N ILE A 262 7.56 -6.40 -9.74
CA ILE A 262 8.32 -6.48 -11.00
C ILE A 262 9.39 -7.57 -10.89
N ALA A 263 10.09 -7.65 -9.77
CA ALA A 263 11.12 -8.67 -9.53
C ALA A 263 10.54 -10.09 -9.61
N ASP A 264 9.40 -10.34 -8.98
CA ASP A 264 8.68 -11.61 -9.04
C ASP A 264 8.28 -11.96 -10.47
N ALA A 265 7.71 -10.98 -11.22
CA ALA A 265 7.32 -11.20 -12.60
C ALA A 265 8.51 -11.50 -13.52
N LEU A 266 9.69 -10.92 -13.25
CA LEU A 266 10.92 -11.21 -13.98
C LEU A 266 11.50 -12.57 -13.59
N ALA A 267 11.42 -12.95 -12.32
CA ALA A 267 11.81 -14.26 -11.85
C ALA A 267 10.95 -15.38 -12.48
N ASP A 268 9.63 -15.19 -12.56
CA ASP A 268 8.71 -16.10 -13.25
C ASP A 268 9.02 -16.22 -14.76
N ALA A 269 9.54 -15.15 -15.36
CA ALA A 269 9.97 -15.11 -16.76
C ALA A 269 11.42 -15.59 -16.96
N GLU A 270 12.09 -16.05 -15.90
CA GLU A 270 13.52 -16.43 -15.91
C GLU A 270 14.46 -15.32 -16.43
N VAL A 271 14.09 -14.03 -16.18
CA VAL A 271 14.91 -12.86 -16.54
C VAL A 271 15.72 -12.43 -15.32
N PRO A 272 17.05 -12.58 -15.33
CA PRO A 272 17.87 -12.21 -14.19
C PRO A 272 17.96 -10.68 -14.02
N ILE A 273 18.07 -10.25 -12.76
CA ILE A 273 18.16 -8.85 -12.37
C ILE A 273 19.58 -8.56 -11.89
N VAL A 274 20.25 -7.55 -12.48
CA VAL A 274 21.56 -7.09 -12.04
C VAL A 274 21.43 -6.07 -10.91
N ARG A 275 20.40 -5.23 -10.97
CA ARG A 275 20.16 -4.17 -10.00
C ARG A 275 18.67 -3.85 -9.93
N ALA A 276 18.16 -3.72 -8.71
CA ALA A 276 16.79 -3.33 -8.44
C ALA A 276 16.77 -2.24 -7.36
N GLU A 277 16.18 -1.09 -7.64
CA GLU A 277 16.11 0.03 -6.69
C GLU A 277 14.82 0.84 -6.87
N VAL A 278 14.40 1.50 -5.80
CA VAL A 278 13.31 2.49 -5.82
C VAL A 278 13.84 3.85 -6.30
N GLY A 279 13.04 4.59 -7.04
CA GLY A 279 13.32 5.95 -7.52
C GLY A 279 13.59 6.05 -9.02
N ASP A 280 13.95 7.25 -9.46
CA ASP A 280 14.17 7.58 -10.87
C ASP A 280 15.44 6.93 -11.45
N VAL A 281 15.45 6.78 -12.77
CA VAL A 281 16.60 6.27 -13.51
C VAL A 281 17.73 7.30 -13.45
N ALA A 282 18.88 6.91 -12.89
CA ALA A 282 20.08 7.74 -12.78
C ALA A 282 21.13 7.34 -13.84
N PRO A 283 22.11 8.22 -14.15
CA PRO A 283 23.18 7.90 -15.10
C PRO A 283 23.98 6.64 -14.73
N ARG A 284 24.13 6.33 -13.45
CA ARG A 284 24.77 5.10 -12.95
C ARG A 284 24.00 3.84 -13.36
N ASP A 285 22.67 3.91 -13.45
CA ASP A 285 21.84 2.76 -13.81
C ASP A 285 22.03 2.40 -15.28
N ILE A 286 22.18 3.43 -16.14
CA ILE A 286 22.50 3.26 -17.56
C ILE A 286 23.89 2.63 -17.71
N ALA A 287 24.88 3.07 -16.95
CA ALA A 287 26.25 2.52 -17.00
C ALA A 287 26.27 1.03 -16.56
N VAL A 288 25.48 0.66 -15.54
CA VAL A 288 25.34 -0.74 -15.11
C VAL A 288 24.66 -1.57 -16.19
N ALA A 289 23.59 -1.06 -16.81
CA ALA A 289 22.87 -1.75 -17.87
C ALA A 289 23.76 -1.97 -19.12
N ASP A 290 24.61 -1.01 -19.47
CA ASP A 290 25.58 -1.14 -20.58
C ASP A 290 26.58 -2.24 -20.29
N THR A 291 27.21 -2.26 -19.09
CA THR A 291 28.17 -3.28 -18.71
C THR A 291 27.57 -4.68 -18.61
N ALA A 292 26.35 -4.81 -18.15
CA ALA A 292 25.64 -6.08 -18.09
C ALA A 292 25.32 -6.68 -19.47
N ASN A 293 25.27 -5.86 -20.52
CA ASN A 293 25.05 -6.31 -21.92
C ASN A 293 26.35 -6.59 -22.70
N GLU A 294 27.49 -6.11 -22.26
CA GLU A 294 28.78 -6.32 -22.94
C GLU A 294 29.37 -7.72 -22.74
N SER A 295 28.81 -8.51 -21.83
CA SER A 295 29.23 -9.88 -21.51
C SER A 295 28.74 -10.94 -22.52
N ARG A 296 28.20 -10.54 -23.68
CA ARG A 296 27.73 -11.44 -24.77
C ARG A 296 28.71 -11.49 -25.93
#